data_41e6de47915affd20d47bff16222c14b
#
_entry.id   41e6de47915affd20d47bff16222c14b
#
_cell.length_a   1.000
_cell.length_b   1.000
_cell.length_c   1.000
_cell.angle_alpha   90.00
_cell.angle_beta   90.00
_cell.angle_gamma   90.00
#
_symmetry.space_group_name_H-M   'P 1'
#
loop_
_entity.id
_entity.type
_entity.pdbx_description
1 polymer ?
#
loop_
_entity_poly.entity_id
_entity_poly.type
_entity_poly.pdbx_seq_one_letter_code
_entity_poly.pdbx_strand_id
1 'polypeptide(L)'
;MGYAFALGLSSFLFPTVPTGAYVHYPTISTDMLESLQEGGQGINAGTGAGYRGMAKKKYWQLFAQLYSKVGSTIDVVMTNSTWTQSHIKSLWEPYRIKRSKAIDIDVVFPPVAVEDVMEAVQVSASSEKNRGPYLLYIAQFRPEKNHRLILEAFASFVNSKPNLPAYPNDTPKLVLIGSVRNSHDDAKRVYELRLLAHELHIKDNVEFVCDAPWPLMLDWMRKASVGVNAMWNEHFGIGVVEYQAAGMISVVNNSGGPKLDIVVEMDGKPTGKFTI
;
A
#
# COMPACT_ATOMS: atom_id res chain seq x y z
N MET A 1 14.43 -1.40 -13.93
CA MET A 1 13.56 -1.67 -15.10
C MET A 1 12.79 -2.99 -14.99
N GLY A 2 12.90 -3.68 -13.88
CA GLY A 2 12.25 -4.96 -13.69
C GLY A 2 12.69 -6.00 -14.74
N TYR A 3 12.00 -7.10 -14.76
CA TYR A 3 12.30 -8.21 -15.70
C TYR A 3 11.78 -7.97 -17.12
N ALA A 4 11.04 -6.88 -17.41
CA ALA A 4 10.45 -6.64 -18.73
C ALA A 4 11.50 -6.64 -19.85
N PHE A 5 12.68 -6.07 -19.62
CA PHE A 5 13.77 -6.12 -20.60
C PHE A 5 14.32 -7.51 -20.85
N ALA A 6 14.52 -8.28 -19.78
CA ALA A 6 14.99 -9.65 -19.90
C ALA A 6 13.98 -10.51 -20.68
N LEU A 7 12.69 -10.35 -20.38
CA LEU A 7 11.61 -11.04 -21.09
C LEU A 7 11.51 -10.58 -22.56
N GLY A 8 11.67 -9.28 -22.84
CA GLY A 8 11.72 -8.76 -24.21
C GLY A 8 12.90 -9.30 -25.02
N LEU A 9 14.06 -9.42 -24.40
CA LEU A 9 15.22 -10.04 -25.02
C LEU A 9 14.99 -11.54 -25.25
N SER A 10 14.39 -12.24 -24.26
CA SER A 10 14.02 -13.66 -24.39
C SER A 10 13.06 -13.87 -25.55
N SER A 11 12.02 -13.05 -25.68
CA SER A 11 11.07 -13.13 -26.81
C SER A 11 11.73 -12.89 -28.17
N PHE A 12 12.80 -12.11 -28.21
CA PHE A 12 13.56 -11.86 -29.44
C PHE A 12 14.48 -13.03 -29.78
N LEU A 13 15.20 -13.57 -28.80
CA LEU A 13 16.16 -14.67 -28.99
C LEU A 13 15.47 -16.03 -29.14
N PHE A 14 14.34 -16.20 -28.50
CA PHE A 14 13.60 -17.47 -28.44
C PHE A 14 12.12 -17.26 -28.77
N PRO A 15 11.76 -16.90 -30.02
CA PRO A 15 10.41 -16.47 -30.40
C PRO A 15 9.33 -17.57 -30.24
N THR A 16 9.73 -18.84 -30.14
CA THR A 16 8.82 -19.97 -29.93
C THR A 16 8.57 -20.30 -28.45
N VAL A 17 9.31 -19.68 -27.54
CA VAL A 17 9.16 -19.89 -26.11
C VAL A 17 8.23 -18.81 -25.54
N PRO A 18 7.02 -19.18 -25.03
CA PRO A 18 6.10 -18.20 -24.48
C PRO A 18 6.67 -17.56 -23.21
N THR A 19 6.40 -16.28 -23.04
CA THR A 19 6.81 -15.48 -21.88
C THR A 19 5.63 -15.08 -21.02
N GLY A 20 5.76 -15.18 -19.71
CA GLY A 20 4.75 -14.75 -18.74
C GLY A 20 5.31 -13.73 -17.74
N ALA A 21 4.47 -12.79 -17.31
CA ALA A 21 4.82 -11.84 -16.26
C ALA A 21 3.67 -11.69 -15.26
N TYR A 22 4.01 -11.74 -13.97
CA TYR A 22 3.15 -11.32 -12.89
C TYR A 22 3.67 -9.98 -12.33
N VAL A 23 2.89 -8.93 -12.52
CA VAL A 23 3.31 -7.57 -12.23
C VAL A 23 2.73 -7.12 -10.89
N HIS A 24 3.60 -6.95 -9.90
CA HIS A 24 3.22 -6.42 -8.58
C HIS A 24 3.15 -4.89 -8.56
N TYR A 25 3.99 -4.26 -9.38
CA TYR A 25 4.10 -2.81 -9.48
C TYR A 25 4.69 -2.43 -10.84
N PRO A 26 4.08 -1.49 -11.58
CA PRO A 26 4.67 -0.98 -12.80
C PRO A 26 5.93 -0.19 -12.46
N THR A 27 7.06 -0.51 -13.11
CA THR A 27 8.34 0.19 -12.88
C THR A 27 8.22 1.71 -13.09
N ILE A 28 7.28 2.12 -13.90
CA ILE A 28 6.79 3.50 -14.03
C ILE A 28 5.27 3.44 -14.22
N SER A 29 4.56 4.31 -13.52
CA SER A 29 3.11 4.46 -13.64
C SER A 29 2.74 5.84 -14.19
N THR A 30 1.52 5.99 -14.69
CA THR A 30 0.98 7.29 -15.08
C THR A 30 0.93 8.24 -13.88
N ASP A 31 0.55 7.75 -12.70
CA ASP A 31 0.51 8.52 -11.46
C ASP A 31 1.89 9.06 -11.06
N MET A 32 2.97 8.28 -11.30
CA MET A 32 4.33 8.77 -11.08
C MET A 32 4.67 9.95 -11.98
N LEU A 33 4.20 9.94 -13.24
CA LEU A 33 4.39 11.06 -14.16
C LEU A 33 3.56 12.27 -13.75
N GLU A 34 2.34 12.05 -13.29
CA GLU A 34 1.42 13.07 -12.79
C GLU A 34 1.91 13.68 -11.48
N SER A 35 2.49 12.90 -10.59
CA SER A 35 3.04 13.36 -9.31
C SER A 35 4.12 14.43 -9.44
N LEU A 36 4.81 14.50 -10.59
CA LEU A 36 5.79 15.54 -10.87
C LEU A 36 5.19 16.94 -11.04
N GLN A 37 3.88 17.02 -11.28
CA GLN A 37 3.19 18.30 -11.48
C GLN A 37 2.97 19.01 -10.13
N GLU A 38 2.69 20.32 -10.21
CA GLU A 38 2.30 21.10 -9.04
C GLU A 38 0.95 20.56 -8.50
N GLY A 39 0.87 20.36 -7.19
CA GLY A 39 -0.28 19.70 -6.57
C GLY A 39 -0.29 18.17 -6.68
N GLY A 40 0.74 17.56 -7.25
CA GLY A 40 0.88 16.09 -7.29
C GLY A 40 0.96 15.46 -5.89
N GLN A 41 0.65 14.17 -5.82
CA GLN A 41 0.71 13.39 -4.57
C GLN A 41 1.89 12.41 -4.56
N GLY A 42 2.21 11.88 -3.38
CA GLY A 42 3.27 10.90 -3.20
C GLY A 42 4.67 11.50 -3.05
N ILE A 43 5.69 10.64 -2.99
CA ILE A 43 7.09 11.01 -2.66
C ILE A 43 7.69 12.02 -3.65
N ASN A 44 7.26 11.98 -4.91
CA ASN A 44 7.78 12.86 -5.95
C ASN A 44 6.92 14.11 -6.20
N ALA A 45 5.97 14.40 -5.31
CA ALA A 45 5.05 15.51 -5.43
C ALA A 45 5.75 16.84 -5.74
N GLY A 46 5.36 17.49 -6.85
CA GLY A 46 5.86 18.80 -7.24
C GLY A 46 7.33 18.88 -7.67
N THR A 47 8.05 17.74 -7.77
CA THR A 47 9.49 17.76 -8.13
C THR A 47 9.77 17.95 -9.62
N GLY A 48 8.74 18.20 -10.43
CA GLY A 48 8.84 18.41 -11.88
C GLY A 48 9.20 19.85 -12.31
N ALA A 49 9.29 20.78 -11.37
CA ALA A 49 9.59 22.19 -11.67
C ALA A 49 11.09 22.44 -11.91
N GLY A 50 11.37 23.49 -12.69
CA GLY A 50 12.72 23.92 -13.03
C GLY A 50 13.43 23.00 -14.03
N TYR A 51 14.67 23.33 -14.40
CA TYR A 51 15.44 22.59 -15.41
C TYR A 51 15.65 21.12 -15.07
N ARG A 52 15.98 20.83 -13.80
CA ARG A 52 16.18 19.46 -13.32
C ARG A 52 14.87 18.66 -13.34
N GLY A 53 13.76 19.30 -12.97
CA GLY A 53 12.43 18.68 -13.02
C GLY A 53 11.99 18.36 -14.44
N MET A 54 12.22 19.28 -15.40
CA MET A 54 11.94 19.03 -16.83
C MET A 54 12.79 17.88 -17.38
N ALA A 55 14.08 17.82 -17.05
CA ALA A 55 14.95 16.72 -17.46
C ALA A 55 14.46 15.38 -16.87
N LYS A 56 14.09 15.34 -15.57
CA LYS A 56 13.49 14.19 -14.91
C LYS A 56 12.20 13.74 -15.62
N LYS A 57 11.30 14.68 -15.93
CA LYS A 57 10.05 14.39 -16.64
C LYS A 57 10.29 13.78 -18.01
N LYS A 58 11.20 14.35 -18.82
CA LYS A 58 11.57 13.80 -20.13
C LYS A 58 12.19 12.40 -20.03
N TYR A 59 13.07 12.20 -19.06
CA TYR A 59 13.67 10.89 -18.79
C TYR A 59 12.59 9.85 -18.46
N TRP A 60 11.64 10.19 -17.56
CA TRP A 60 10.56 9.28 -17.18
C TRP A 60 9.61 8.99 -18.34
N GLN A 61 9.31 9.97 -19.18
CA GLN A 61 8.49 9.77 -20.39
C GLN A 61 9.17 8.81 -21.39
N LEU A 62 10.45 9.01 -21.66
CA LEU A 62 11.23 8.10 -22.51
C LEU A 62 11.29 6.69 -21.92
N PHE A 63 11.50 6.61 -20.61
CA PHE A 63 11.52 5.33 -19.89
C PHE A 63 10.16 4.62 -19.98
N ALA A 64 9.04 5.35 -19.81
CA ALA A 64 7.70 4.80 -19.93
C ALA A 64 7.43 4.25 -21.34
N GLN A 65 7.85 4.98 -22.37
CA GLN A 65 7.72 4.51 -23.77
C GLN A 65 8.52 3.22 -24.00
N LEU A 66 9.76 3.17 -23.50
CA LEU A 66 10.61 1.99 -23.62
C LEU A 66 10.03 0.80 -22.85
N TYR A 67 9.59 1.03 -21.60
CA TYR A 67 8.92 0.02 -20.77
C TYR A 67 7.66 -0.53 -21.45
N SER A 68 6.86 0.36 -22.09
CA SER A 68 5.65 -0.02 -22.81
C SER A 68 5.96 -0.88 -24.05
N LYS A 69 6.97 -0.49 -24.82
CA LYS A 69 7.40 -1.26 -26.01
C LYS A 69 7.91 -2.65 -25.64
N VAL A 70 8.70 -2.74 -24.57
CA VAL A 70 9.28 -4.00 -24.15
C VAL A 70 8.24 -4.87 -23.45
N GLY A 71 7.43 -4.30 -22.53
CA GLY A 71 6.35 -5.03 -21.86
C GLY A 71 5.31 -5.60 -22.81
N SER A 72 5.06 -4.92 -23.95
CA SER A 72 4.13 -5.39 -24.98
C SER A 72 4.58 -6.69 -25.69
N THR A 73 5.83 -7.13 -25.54
CA THR A 73 6.31 -8.39 -26.13
C THR A 73 5.90 -9.62 -25.35
N ILE A 74 5.55 -9.46 -24.08
CA ILE A 74 5.22 -10.56 -23.16
C ILE A 74 3.89 -11.20 -23.58
N ASP A 75 3.82 -12.52 -23.59
CA ASP A 75 2.64 -13.25 -24.09
C ASP A 75 1.51 -13.24 -23.06
N VAL A 76 1.77 -13.66 -21.84
CA VAL A 76 0.80 -13.73 -20.75
C VAL A 76 1.14 -12.70 -19.69
N VAL A 77 0.18 -11.85 -19.34
CA VAL A 77 0.39 -10.78 -18.34
C VAL A 77 -0.66 -10.89 -17.25
N MET A 78 -0.22 -10.99 -16.02
CA MET A 78 -1.06 -10.97 -14.83
C MET A 78 -0.64 -9.82 -13.91
N THR A 79 -1.57 -9.30 -13.14
CA THR A 79 -1.34 -8.19 -12.21
C THR A 79 -1.91 -8.52 -10.84
N ASN A 80 -1.33 -7.96 -9.78
CA ASN A 80 -1.73 -8.23 -8.41
C ASN A 80 -2.98 -7.48 -7.95
N SER A 81 -3.50 -6.55 -8.76
CA SER A 81 -4.66 -5.72 -8.39
C SER A 81 -5.27 -5.05 -9.63
N THR A 82 -6.51 -4.62 -9.49
CA THR A 82 -7.20 -3.78 -10.50
C THR A 82 -6.46 -2.46 -10.74
N TRP A 83 -5.88 -1.87 -9.68
CA TRP A 83 -5.05 -0.67 -9.80
C TRP A 83 -3.83 -0.93 -10.69
N THR A 84 -3.06 -1.98 -10.41
CA THR A 84 -1.89 -2.35 -11.24
C THR A 84 -2.30 -2.70 -12.67
N GLN A 85 -3.44 -3.41 -12.85
CA GLN A 85 -3.97 -3.74 -14.16
C GLN A 85 -4.24 -2.49 -15.00
N SER A 86 -4.89 -1.47 -14.43
CA SER A 86 -5.22 -0.24 -15.16
C SER A 86 -3.98 0.47 -15.67
N HIS A 87 -2.91 0.52 -14.87
CA HIS A 87 -1.63 1.12 -15.27
C HIS A 87 -0.92 0.30 -16.35
N ILE A 88 -0.88 -1.02 -16.22
CA ILE A 88 -0.26 -1.88 -17.24
C ILE A 88 -1.05 -1.85 -18.54
N LYS A 89 -2.38 -1.85 -18.48
CA LYS A 89 -3.22 -1.65 -19.67
C LYS A 89 -2.90 -0.32 -20.37
N SER A 90 -2.91 0.78 -19.64
CA SER A 90 -2.64 2.11 -20.21
C SER A 90 -1.25 2.22 -20.86
N LEU A 91 -0.24 1.53 -20.32
CA LEU A 91 1.12 1.57 -20.81
C LEU A 91 1.38 0.58 -21.96
N TRP A 92 0.92 -0.67 -21.82
CA TRP A 92 1.32 -1.76 -22.73
C TRP A 92 0.30 -2.04 -23.84
N GLU A 93 -1.00 -1.86 -23.60
CA GLU A 93 -2.07 -2.19 -24.53
C GLU A 93 -1.90 -1.52 -25.91
N PRO A 94 -1.58 -0.21 -26.03
CA PRO A 94 -1.39 0.44 -27.33
C PRO A 94 -0.31 -0.22 -28.20
N TYR A 95 0.71 -0.80 -27.57
CA TYR A 95 1.79 -1.50 -28.27
C TYR A 95 1.46 -2.99 -28.49
N ARG A 96 0.65 -3.61 -27.61
CA ARG A 96 0.17 -4.99 -27.77
C ARG A 96 -0.76 -5.10 -28.97
N ILE A 97 -1.69 -4.15 -29.14
CA ILE A 97 -2.57 -4.05 -30.31
C ILE A 97 -1.74 -3.99 -31.60
N LYS A 98 -0.71 -3.14 -31.65
CA LYS A 98 0.18 -3.02 -32.82
C LYS A 98 0.96 -4.29 -33.12
N ARG A 99 1.10 -5.20 -32.17
CA ARG A 99 1.80 -6.48 -32.31
C ARG A 99 0.85 -7.66 -32.49
N SER A 100 -0.46 -7.41 -32.57
CA SER A 100 -1.50 -8.46 -32.64
C SER A 100 -1.41 -9.44 -31.46
N LYS A 101 -0.94 -8.96 -30.29
CA LYS A 101 -0.92 -9.72 -29.04
C LYS A 101 -2.27 -9.61 -28.33
N ALA A 102 -2.61 -10.62 -27.55
CA ALA A 102 -3.79 -10.57 -26.68
C ALA A 102 -3.75 -9.33 -25.77
N ILE A 103 -4.85 -8.62 -25.66
CA ILE A 103 -5.01 -7.41 -24.83
C ILE A 103 -5.46 -7.77 -23.40
N ASP A 104 -5.87 -9.02 -23.18
CA ASP A 104 -6.29 -9.46 -21.86
C ASP A 104 -5.11 -9.45 -20.89
N ILE A 105 -5.32 -8.80 -19.78
CA ILE A 105 -4.40 -8.73 -18.65
C ILE A 105 -5.22 -9.11 -17.43
N ASP A 106 -4.94 -10.28 -16.87
CA ASP A 106 -5.73 -10.81 -15.77
C ASP A 106 -5.31 -10.19 -14.43
N VAL A 107 -6.29 -9.99 -13.55
CA VAL A 107 -6.02 -9.70 -12.14
C VAL A 107 -5.97 -11.03 -11.39
N VAL A 108 -4.83 -11.29 -10.78
CA VAL A 108 -4.62 -12.45 -9.90
C VAL A 108 -4.14 -11.89 -8.56
N PHE A 109 -5.03 -11.84 -7.58
CA PHE A 109 -4.69 -11.32 -6.27
C PHE A 109 -3.58 -12.15 -5.62
N PRO A 110 -2.64 -11.51 -4.90
CA PRO A 110 -1.59 -12.23 -4.21
C PRO A 110 -2.20 -13.10 -3.09
N PRO A 111 -1.60 -14.26 -2.80
CA PRO A 111 -2.01 -15.07 -1.66
C PRO A 111 -1.79 -14.30 -0.36
N VAL A 112 -2.78 -14.35 0.52
CA VAL A 112 -2.73 -13.80 1.88
C VAL A 112 -3.07 -14.94 2.84
N ALA A 113 -2.39 -15.01 3.97
CA ALA A 113 -2.61 -16.05 4.98
C ALA A 113 -3.90 -15.80 5.80
N VAL A 114 -5.04 -15.69 5.10
CA VAL A 114 -6.34 -15.34 5.70
C VAL A 114 -6.77 -16.40 6.70
N GLU A 115 -6.64 -17.67 6.32
CA GLU A 115 -7.03 -18.80 7.16
C GLU A 115 -6.20 -18.83 8.45
N ASP A 116 -4.88 -18.62 8.36
CA ASP A 116 -3.98 -18.58 9.51
C ASP A 116 -4.35 -17.44 10.48
N VAL A 117 -4.69 -16.25 9.91
CA VAL A 117 -5.13 -15.11 10.71
C VAL A 117 -6.47 -15.40 11.39
N MET A 118 -7.45 -15.94 10.64
CA MET A 118 -8.78 -16.26 11.18
C MET A 118 -8.70 -17.32 12.29
N GLU A 119 -7.89 -18.36 12.09
CA GLU A 119 -7.67 -19.40 13.09
C GLU A 119 -6.99 -18.85 14.33
N ALA A 120 -5.96 -18.03 14.16
CA ALA A 120 -5.22 -17.44 15.26
C ALA A 120 -6.05 -16.44 16.07
N VAL A 121 -6.81 -15.57 15.41
CA VAL A 121 -7.58 -14.48 16.05
C VAL A 121 -8.91 -14.98 16.60
N GLN A 122 -9.56 -15.95 15.93
CA GLN A 122 -10.84 -16.53 16.34
C GLN A 122 -11.93 -15.48 16.60
N VAL A 123 -12.24 -14.70 15.55
CA VAL A 123 -13.23 -13.62 15.64
C VAL A 123 -14.59 -14.15 16.07
N SER A 124 -15.13 -13.60 17.14
CA SER A 124 -16.43 -13.98 17.73
C SER A 124 -17.00 -12.81 18.54
N ALA A 125 -18.29 -12.87 18.87
CA ALA A 125 -18.91 -11.87 19.72
C ALA A 125 -18.26 -11.75 21.13
N SER A 126 -17.58 -12.79 21.60
CA SER A 126 -16.83 -12.75 22.87
C SER A 126 -15.44 -12.14 22.68
N SER A 127 -14.73 -12.45 21.58
CA SER A 127 -13.40 -11.87 21.33
C SER A 127 -13.49 -10.37 21.03
N GLU A 128 -14.54 -9.93 20.35
CA GLU A 128 -14.78 -8.51 20.07
C GLU A 128 -14.89 -7.64 21.33
N LYS A 129 -15.46 -8.19 22.41
CA LYS A 129 -15.53 -7.48 23.71
C LYS A 129 -14.16 -7.26 24.37
N ASN A 130 -13.15 -7.99 23.95
CA ASN A 130 -11.79 -7.91 24.50
C ASN A 130 -10.89 -6.96 23.69
N ARG A 131 -11.39 -6.38 22.60
CA ARG A 131 -10.65 -5.37 21.84
C ARG A 131 -10.57 -4.06 22.60
N GLY A 132 -9.44 -3.40 22.49
CA GLY A 132 -9.22 -2.06 23.03
C GLY A 132 -9.32 -0.98 21.95
N PRO A 133 -9.29 0.30 22.34
CA PRO A 133 -9.31 1.44 21.41
C PRO A 133 -7.93 1.61 20.74
N TYR A 134 -7.42 0.55 20.14
CA TYR A 134 -6.14 0.55 19.46
C TYR A 134 -6.32 0.68 17.95
N LEU A 135 -5.55 1.61 17.37
CA LEU A 135 -5.37 1.77 15.93
C LEU A 135 -4.05 1.07 15.58
N LEU A 136 -4.09 0.13 14.65
CA LEU A 136 -2.95 -0.68 14.25
C LEU A 136 -2.52 -0.32 12.83
N TYR A 137 -1.24 0.01 12.64
CA TYR A 137 -0.64 0.19 11.32
C TYR A 137 0.56 -0.74 11.15
N ILE A 138 0.40 -1.76 10.32
CA ILE A 138 1.46 -2.71 9.96
C ILE A 138 2.04 -2.30 8.61
N ALA A 139 3.21 -1.67 8.63
CA ALA A 139 3.91 -1.23 7.43
C ALA A 139 5.39 -0.98 7.69
N GLN A 140 6.24 -1.32 6.74
CA GLN A 140 7.66 -1.00 6.80
C GLN A 140 7.86 0.50 7.01
N PHE A 141 8.86 0.90 7.80
CA PHE A 141 9.16 2.31 8.07
C PHE A 141 9.82 2.99 6.86
N ARG A 142 9.03 3.18 5.79
CA ARG A 142 9.45 3.80 4.52
C ARG A 142 8.65 5.06 4.21
N PRO A 143 9.20 5.99 3.39
CA PRO A 143 8.53 7.24 3.03
C PRO A 143 7.13 7.05 2.44
N GLU A 144 6.98 6.08 1.53
CA GLU A 144 5.74 5.79 0.82
C GLU A 144 4.61 5.33 1.74
N LYS A 145 4.92 4.76 2.90
CA LYS A 145 3.92 4.32 3.89
C LYS A 145 3.31 5.45 4.71
N ASN A 146 3.82 6.67 4.56
CA ASN A 146 3.25 7.91 5.10
C ASN A 146 2.88 7.88 6.60
N HIS A 147 3.76 7.31 7.42
CA HIS A 147 3.58 7.24 8.88
C HIS A 147 3.40 8.62 9.52
N ARG A 148 3.96 9.68 8.90
CA ARG A 148 3.80 11.05 9.35
C ARG A 148 2.32 11.46 9.37
N LEU A 149 1.61 11.22 8.27
CA LEU A 149 0.17 11.50 8.17
C LEU A 149 -0.63 10.79 9.26
N ILE A 150 -0.30 9.52 9.54
CA ILE A 150 -0.97 8.75 10.60
C ILE A 150 -0.75 9.40 11.97
N LEU A 151 0.48 9.82 12.29
CA LEU A 151 0.76 10.50 13.56
C LEU A 151 0.02 11.83 13.68
N GLU A 152 0.02 12.65 12.63
CA GLU A 152 -0.68 13.93 12.60
C GLU A 152 -2.20 13.76 12.72
N ALA A 153 -2.79 12.81 11.99
CA ALA A 153 -4.21 12.49 12.07
C ALA A 153 -4.59 11.94 13.45
N PHE A 154 -3.77 11.05 14.01
CA PHE A 154 -4.00 10.49 15.35
C PHE A 154 -3.89 11.56 16.44
N ALA A 155 -2.93 12.48 16.33
CA ALA A 155 -2.81 13.61 17.24
C ALA A 155 -4.07 14.50 17.21
N SER A 156 -4.58 14.81 16.01
CA SER A 156 -5.84 15.56 15.85
C SER A 156 -7.02 14.81 16.49
N PHE A 157 -7.09 13.50 16.29
CA PHE A 157 -8.14 12.65 16.89
C PHE A 157 -8.08 12.67 18.42
N VAL A 158 -6.92 12.42 19.03
CA VAL A 158 -6.77 12.41 20.50
C VAL A 158 -7.05 13.80 21.08
N ASN A 159 -6.56 14.85 20.44
CA ASN A 159 -6.76 16.24 20.91
C ASN A 159 -8.23 16.69 20.81
N SER A 160 -9.02 16.08 19.95
CA SER A 160 -10.48 16.31 19.89
C SER A 160 -11.23 15.73 21.11
N LYS A 161 -10.54 14.99 21.98
CA LYS A 161 -11.10 14.29 23.14
C LYS A 161 -12.34 13.48 22.77
N PRO A 162 -12.19 12.47 21.89
CA PRO A 162 -13.30 11.72 21.37
C PRO A 162 -14.07 11.00 22.49
N ASN A 163 -15.39 11.09 22.44
CA ASN A 163 -16.22 10.25 23.29
C ASN A 163 -16.28 8.84 22.68
N LEU A 164 -15.74 7.87 23.39
CA LEU A 164 -15.70 6.46 22.99
C LEU A 164 -16.63 5.65 23.92
N PRO A 165 -17.93 5.52 23.61
CA PRO A 165 -18.89 4.86 24.52
C PRO A 165 -18.52 3.41 24.83
N ALA A 166 -17.87 2.70 23.91
CA ALA A 166 -17.38 1.33 24.13
C ALA A 166 -16.14 1.26 25.04
N TYR A 167 -15.43 2.38 25.22
CA TYR A 167 -14.15 2.48 25.97
C TYR A 167 -14.13 3.74 26.84
N PRO A 168 -15.08 3.91 27.79
CA PRO A 168 -15.28 5.18 28.50
C PRO A 168 -14.10 5.59 29.38
N ASN A 169 -13.27 4.61 29.80
CA ASN A 169 -12.13 4.84 30.69
C ASN A 169 -10.78 4.65 30.01
N ASP A 170 -10.78 4.33 28.70
CA ASP A 170 -9.56 4.01 27.98
C ASP A 170 -9.13 5.16 27.07
N THR A 171 -7.84 5.39 27.02
CA THR A 171 -7.23 6.34 26.10
C THR A 171 -6.85 5.63 24.80
N PRO A 172 -7.24 6.15 23.64
CA PRO A 172 -6.85 5.59 22.35
C PRO A 172 -5.33 5.47 22.22
N LYS A 173 -4.85 4.39 21.61
CA LYS A 173 -3.44 4.19 21.29
C LYS A 173 -3.25 3.86 19.83
N LEU A 174 -2.15 4.37 19.26
CA LEU A 174 -1.68 4.04 17.93
C LEU A 174 -0.49 3.10 18.04
N VAL A 175 -0.54 1.96 17.38
CA VAL A 175 0.53 0.97 17.34
C VAL A 175 1.07 0.90 15.92
N LEU A 176 2.34 1.27 15.76
CA LEU A 176 3.06 1.24 14.49
C LEU A 176 4.00 0.05 14.48
N ILE A 177 3.68 -0.96 13.67
CA ILE A 177 4.50 -2.17 13.53
C ILE A 177 5.15 -2.17 12.16
N GLY A 178 6.46 -2.36 12.11
CA GLY A 178 7.15 -2.43 10.82
C GLY A 178 8.58 -2.90 10.92
N SER A 179 9.09 -3.42 9.81
CA SER A 179 10.49 -3.79 9.69
C SER A 179 11.37 -2.56 9.46
N VAL A 180 12.56 -2.61 10.06
CA VAL A 180 13.63 -1.63 9.90
C VAL A 180 14.80 -2.36 9.24
N ARG A 181 15.08 -2.04 7.98
CA ARG A 181 16.25 -2.61 7.30
C ARG A 181 17.53 -2.15 8.00
N ASN A 182 18.61 -2.92 7.87
CA ASN A 182 19.94 -2.54 8.34
C ASN A 182 20.51 -1.37 7.52
N SER A 183 19.73 -0.29 7.37
CA SER A 183 20.12 0.95 6.72
C SER A 183 19.99 2.10 7.70
N HIS A 184 20.98 2.99 7.67
CA HIS A 184 20.95 4.22 8.48
C HIS A 184 19.66 5.03 8.26
N ASP A 185 19.12 5.01 7.05
CA ASP A 185 17.94 5.81 6.67
C ASP A 185 16.65 5.33 7.35
N ASP A 186 16.43 4.01 7.46
CA ASP A 186 15.22 3.47 8.09
C ASP A 186 15.27 3.70 9.61
N ALA A 187 16.42 3.49 10.27
CA ALA A 187 16.61 3.78 11.70
C ALA A 187 16.42 5.26 12.02
N LYS A 188 16.99 6.14 11.17
CA LYS A 188 16.81 7.60 11.27
C LYS A 188 15.34 7.97 11.16
N ARG A 189 14.61 7.35 10.25
CA ARG A 189 13.17 7.60 10.06
C ARG A 189 12.36 7.24 11.31
N VAL A 190 12.60 6.08 11.91
CA VAL A 190 11.92 5.71 13.18
C VAL A 190 12.21 6.73 14.27
N TYR A 191 13.45 7.19 14.37
CA TYR A 191 13.82 8.26 15.32
C TYR A 191 13.06 9.55 15.05
N GLU A 192 13.01 10.01 13.78
CA GLU A 192 12.27 11.22 13.38
C GLU A 192 10.76 11.10 13.65
N LEU A 193 10.16 9.93 13.45
CA LEU A 193 8.76 9.70 13.77
C LEU A 193 8.49 9.71 15.28
N ARG A 194 9.40 9.19 16.10
CA ARG A 194 9.32 9.28 17.57
C ARG A 194 9.43 10.72 18.05
N LEU A 195 10.33 11.51 17.44
CA LEU A 195 10.45 12.93 17.72
C LEU A 195 9.15 13.67 17.37
N LEU A 196 8.57 13.39 16.18
CA LEU A 196 7.28 13.96 15.78
C LEU A 196 6.16 13.59 16.77
N ALA A 197 6.09 12.37 17.25
CA ALA A 197 5.09 11.99 18.25
C ALA A 197 5.26 12.76 19.56
N HIS A 198 6.49 13.09 19.93
CA HIS A 198 6.78 13.96 21.08
C HIS A 198 6.34 15.41 20.81
N GLU A 199 6.67 15.97 19.64
CA GLU A 199 6.28 17.33 19.23
C GLU A 199 4.75 17.49 19.16
N LEU A 200 4.04 16.45 18.74
CA LEU A 200 2.58 16.41 18.69
C LEU A 200 1.91 16.12 20.06
N HIS A 201 2.70 15.96 21.13
CA HIS A 201 2.24 15.64 22.49
C HIS A 201 1.43 14.33 22.60
N ILE A 202 1.73 13.34 21.77
CA ILE A 202 1.07 12.02 21.75
C ILE A 202 2.03 10.86 22.04
N LYS A 203 3.25 11.11 22.50
CA LYS A 203 4.28 10.09 22.72
C LYS A 203 3.82 8.92 23.60
N ASP A 204 2.98 9.21 24.59
CA ASP A 204 2.47 8.23 25.55
C ASP A 204 1.28 7.41 24.99
N ASN A 205 0.75 7.86 23.85
CA ASN A 205 -0.32 7.23 23.10
C ASN A 205 0.15 6.46 21.86
N VAL A 206 1.47 6.48 21.56
CA VAL A 206 2.02 5.84 20.35
C VAL A 206 3.06 4.81 20.74
N GLU A 207 2.88 3.60 20.23
CA GLU A 207 3.83 2.49 20.39
C GLU A 207 4.50 2.19 19.04
N PHE A 208 5.84 2.11 19.05
CA PHE A 208 6.65 1.72 17.88
C PHE A 208 7.24 0.34 18.11
N VAL A 209 6.77 -0.64 17.36
CA VAL A 209 7.22 -2.04 17.42
C VAL A 209 8.01 -2.35 16.15
N CYS A 210 9.34 -2.34 16.29
CA CYS A 210 10.23 -2.65 15.17
C CYS A 210 10.50 -4.15 15.10
N ASP A 211 10.48 -4.69 13.88
CA ASP A 211 10.84 -6.09 13.57
C ASP A 211 10.06 -7.13 14.40
N ALA A 212 8.76 -6.88 14.58
CA ALA A 212 7.88 -7.77 15.34
C ALA A 212 7.81 -9.16 14.68
N PRO A 213 7.97 -10.24 15.46
CA PRO A 213 7.70 -11.59 14.98
C PRO A 213 6.20 -11.79 14.74
N TRP A 214 5.85 -12.72 13.84
CA TRP A 214 4.48 -13.00 13.46
C TRP A 214 3.50 -13.22 14.63
N PRO A 215 3.85 -14.00 15.69
CA PRO A 215 2.96 -14.16 16.84
C PRO A 215 2.60 -12.85 17.54
N LEU A 216 3.54 -11.90 17.62
CA LEU A 216 3.28 -10.59 18.22
C LEU A 216 2.36 -9.75 17.33
N MET A 217 2.48 -9.84 16.00
CA MET A 217 1.56 -9.18 15.08
C MET A 217 0.13 -9.71 15.24
N LEU A 218 -0.04 -11.03 15.32
CA LEU A 218 -1.34 -11.66 15.57
C LEU A 218 -1.94 -11.25 16.94
N ASP A 219 -1.12 -11.09 17.96
CA ASP A 219 -1.56 -10.63 19.27
C ASP A 219 -2.10 -9.18 19.20
N TRP A 220 -1.43 -8.30 18.44
CA TRP A 220 -1.93 -6.95 18.20
C TRP A 220 -3.22 -6.96 17.35
N MET A 221 -3.32 -7.82 16.35
CA MET A 221 -4.55 -7.98 15.55
C MET A 221 -5.75 -8.43 16.40
N ARG A 222 -5.52 -9.24 17.46
CA ARG A 222 -6.59 -9.61 18.40
C ARG A 222 -7.05 -8.43 19.26
N LYS A 223 -6.13 -7.56 19.64
CA LYS A 223 -6.38 -6.45 20.58
C LYS A 223 -6.91 -5.18 19.90
N ALA A 224 -6.53 -4.94 18.66
CA ALA A 224 -6.86 -3.71 17.95
C ALA A 224 -8.28 -3.73 17.37
N SER A 225 -8.94 -2.59 17.41
CA SER A 225 -10.28 -2.39 16.82
C SER A 225 -10.20 -1.88 15.39
N VAL A 226 -9.15 -1.13 15.04
CA VAL A 226 -9.03 -0.46 13.75
C VAL A 226 -7.67 -0.75 13.14
N GLY A 227 -7.67 -1.22 11.89
CA GLY A 227 -6.47 -1.29 11.04
C GLY A 227 -6.40 -0.09 10.12
N VAL A 228 -5.26 0.59 10.06
CA VAL A 228 -5.08 1.78 9.23
C VAL A 228 -4.07 1.56 8.11
N ASN A 229 -4.28 2.17 6.93
CA ASN A 229 -3.31 2.21 5.84
C ASN A 229 -3.33 3.59 5.18
N ALA A 230 -2.24 4.35 5.34
CA ALA A 230 -2.13 5.72 4.83
C ALA A 230 -1.36 5.80 3.49
N MET A 231 -0.90 4.70 2.94
CA MET A 231 -0.13 4.73 1.69
C MET A 231 -1.02 5.22 0.54
N TRP A 232 -0.60 6.31 -0.10
CA TRP A 232 -1.20 6.73 -1.36
C TRP A 232 -0.85 5.72 -2.45
N ASN A 233 -1.87 5.25 -3.18
CA ASN A 233 -1.75 4.25 -4.23
C ASN A 233 -1.02 2.97 -3.76
N GLU A 234 -1.43 2.42 -2.59
CA GLU A 234 -1.02 1.06 -2.22
C GLU A 234 -1.40 0.10 -3.34
N HIS A 235 -0.45 -0.69 -3.81
CA HIS A 235 -0.62 -1.47 -5.04
C HIS A 235 -1.68 -2.57 -4.91
N PHE A 236 -1.69 -3.29 -3.79
CA PHE A 236 -2.76 -4.21 -3.42
C PHE A 236 -3.21 -3.92 -1.98
N GLY A 237 -2.36 -4.22 -0.98
CA GLY A 237 -2.66 -3.98 0.43
C GLY A 237 -2.88 -5.25 1.24
N ILE A 238 -1.90 -6.17 1.24
CA ILE A 238 -1.95 -7.43 2.01
C ILE A 238 -2.36 -7.17 3.46
N GLY A 239 -1.75 -6.18 4.14
CA GLY A 239 -2.09 -5.84 5.52
C GLY A 239 -3.55 -5.41 5.72
N VAL A 240 -4.19 -4.83 4.70
CA VAL A 240 -5.63 -4.47 4.78
C VAL A 240 -6.50 -5.73 4.73
N VAL A 241 -6.14 -6.72 3.92
CA VAL A 241 -6.81 -8.02 3.90
C VAL A 241 -6.64 -8.73 5.25
N GLU A 242 -5.43 -8.70 5.81
CA GLU A 242 -5.15 -9.27 7.14
C GLU A 242 -5.97 -8.58 8.24
N TYR A 243 -6.16 -7.25 8.18
CA TYR A 243 -7.03 -6.53 9.12
C TYR A 243 -8.48 -7.02 9.03
N GLN A 244 -9.02 -7.17 7.81
CA GLN A 244 -10.38 -7.66 7.63
C GLN A 244 -10.52 -9.12 8.08
N ALA A 245 -9.54 -9.98 7.77
CA ALA A 245 -9.51 -11.37 8.25
C ALA A 245 -9.47 -11.45 9.78
N ALA A 246 -8.80 -10.50 10.43
CA ALA A 246 -8.78 -10.37 11.89
C ALA A 246 -10.02 -9.70 12.48
N GLY A 247 -11.03 -9.34 11.69
CA GLY A 247 -12.27 -8.69 12.15
C GLY A 247 -12.12 -7.21 12.51
N MET A 248 -11.02 -6.56 12.14
CA MET A 248 -10.81 -5.14 12.42
C MET A 248 -11.53 -4.25 11.39
N ILE A 249 -11.91 -3.06 11.81
CA ILE A 249 -12.42 -2.03 10.90
C ILE A 249 -11.23 -1.44 10.13
N SER A 250 -11.25 -1.54 8.80
CA SER A 250 -10.20 -0.97 7.96
C SER A 250 -10.45 0.51 7.66
N VAL A 251 -9.46 1.37 7.92
CA VAL A 251 -9.44 2.78 7.52
C VAL A 251 -8.26 2.98 6.57
N VAL A 252 -8.55 3.23 5.29
CA VAL A 252 -7.54 3.22 4.24
C VAL A 252 -7.54 4.50 3.42
N ASN A 253 -6.43 4.80 2.76
CA ASN A 253 -6.37 5.88 1.80
C ASN A 253 -7.34 5.62 0.64
N ASN A 254 -8.04 6.67 0.17
CA ASN A 254 -9.04 6.59 -0.90
C ASN A 254 -8.39 6.41 -2.29
N SER A 255 -7.45 5.47 -2.41
CA SER A 255 -6.70 5.21 -3.64
C SER A 255 -6.16 3.78 -3.69
N GLY A 256 -5.64 3.39 -4.84
CA GLY A 256 -4.93 2.12 -5.03
C GLY A 256 -5.78 0.85 -4.92
N GLY A 257 -5.11 -0.25 -4.67
CA GLY A 257 -5.73 -1.57 -4.49
C GLY A 257 -6.71 -1.64 -3.33
N PRO A 258 -6.42 -1.06 -2.14
CA PRO A 258 -7.37 -1.08 -1.04
C PRO A 258 -8.74 -0.52 -1.40
N LYS A 259 -8.78 0.56 -2.21
CA LYS A 259 -10.03 1.16 -2.67
C LYS A 259 -10.77 0.31 -3.71
N LEU A 260 -10.02 -0.27 -4.64
CA LEU A 260 -10.62 -0.90 -5.82
C LEU A 260 -10.96 -2.38 -5.59
N ASP A 261 -10.22 -3.05 -4.71
CA ASP A 261 -10.23 -4.50 -4.63
C ASP A 261 -10.56 -5.06 -3.22
N ILE A 262 -10.38 -4.27 -2.15
CA ILE A 262 -10.47 -4.81 -0.78
C ILE A 262 -11.58 -4.17 0.04
N VAL A 263 -11.57 -2.82 0.17
CA VAL A 263 -12.56 -2.09 0.96
C VAL A 263 -13.74 -1.73 0.06
N VAL A 264 -14.46 -2.75 -0.38
CA VAL A 264 -15.61 -2.65 -1.26
C VAL A 264 -16.90 -2.94 -0.50
N GLU A 265 -18.03 -2.52 -1.03
CA GLU A 265 -19.32 -2.89 -0.44
C GLU A 265 -19.61 -4.37 -0.68
N MET A 266 -20.06 -5.05 0.37
CA MET A 266 -20.56 -6.41 0.32
C MET A 266 -21.99 -6.45 0.88
N ASP A 267 -22.91 -6.96 0.08
CA ASP A 267 -24.35 -7.03 0.42
C ASP A 267 -24.93 -5.66 0.86
N GLY A 268 -24.48 -4.58 0.18
CA GLY A 268 -24.90 -3.20 0.48
C GLY A 268 -24.34 -2.63 1.78
N LYS A 269 -23.31 -3.27 2.36
CA LYS A 269 -22.64 -2.79 3.59
C LYS A 269 -21.20 -2.43 3.31
N PRO A 270 -20.70 -1.32 3.84
CA PRO A 270 -19.28 -0.96 3.71
C PRO A 270 -18.42 -1.92 4.54
N THR A 271 -17.31 -2.37 3.98
CA THR A 271 -16.32 -3.22 4.68
C THR A 271 -15.21 -2.43 5.37
N GLY A 272 -15.25 -1.11 5.27
CA GLY A 272 -14.30 -0.20 5.91
C GLY A 272 -14.61 1.27 5.61
N LYS A 273 -13.64 2.15 5.84
CA LYS A 273 -13.74 3.60 5.62
C LYS A 273 -12.54 4.10 4.82
N PHE A 274 -12.79 5.15 4.04
CA PHE A 274 -11.74 5.85 3.30
C PHE A 274 -11.36 7.15 3.99
N THR A 275 -10.07 7.47 3.97
CA THR A 275 -9.56 8.80 4.31
C THR A 275 -9.40 9.63 3.04
N ILE A 276 -9.57 10.93 3.18
CA ILE A 276 -9.33 11.88 2.07
C ILE A 276 -7.83 12.11 1.92
#